data_986e2256ffa34f387f074d436c628de1
#
_entry.id   986e2256ffa34f387f074d436c628de1
#
_cell.length_a   1.000
_cell.length_b   1.000
_cell.length_c   1.000
_cell.angle_alpha   90.00
_cell.angle_beta   90.00
_cell.angle_gamma   90.00
#
_symmetry.space_group_name_H-M   'P 1'
#
loop_
_entity.id
_entity.type
_entity.pdbx_description
1 polymer ?
#
loop_
_entity_poly.entity_id
_entity_poly.type
_entity_poly.pdbx_seq_one_letter_code
_entity_poly.pdbx_strand_id
1 'polypeptide(L)'
;MGVLKSLLRAVTWWQGQTLNTQLFTWRKGLKVGMDEQGNIYYQNVDDSRRWVIFNGEIEASRVSPDWHGWLHHTWNDPPNVAPLKRKTWEKAHQENLTGTQSAYAPAGSLRLQSPKPAQDYEAWQPEG
;
A
#
# COMPACT_ATOMS: atom_id res chain seq x y z
N MET A 1 -26.92 -11.05 -10.01
CA MET A 1 -25.47 -10.90 -10.11
C MET A 1 -24.78 -10.66 -8.77
N GLY A 2 -25.39 -9.94 -7.83
CA GLY A 2 -24.81 -9.70 -6.51
C GLY A 2 -24.63 -10.96 -5.67
N VAL A 3 -25.57 -11.89 -5.73
CA VAL A 3 -25.55 -13.14 -4.96
C VAL A 3 -24.37 -14.04 -5.41
N LEU A 4 -24.16 -14.15 -6.70
CA LEU A 4 -23.06 -14.94 -7.24
C LEU A 4 -21.69 -14.39 -6.84
N LYS A 5 -21.53 -13.05 -6.90
CA LYS A 5 -20.30 -12.39 -6.44
C LYS A 5 -20.07 -12.59 -4.95
N SER A 6 -21.12 -12.56 -4.15
CA SER A 6 -21.04 -12.80 -2.71
C SER A 6 -20.64 -14.24 -2.39
N LEU A 7 -21.18 -15.20 -3.12
CA LEU A 7 -20.80 -16.61 -2.99
C LEU A 7 -19.35 -16.85 -3.40
N LEU A 8 -18.91 -16.25 -4.51
CA LEU A 8 -17.52 -16.33 -4.95
C LEU A 8 -16.56 -15.73 -3.90
N ARG A 9 -16.93 -14.61 -3.28
CA ARG A 9 -16.16 -14.00 -2.20
C ARG A 9 -16.09 -14.89 -0.95
N ALA A 10 -17.18 -15.55 -0.62
CA ALA A 10 -17.19 -16.48 0.51
C ALA A 10 -16.29 -17.69 0.27
N VAL A 11 -16.20 -18.14 -0.98
CA VAL A 11 -15.33 -19.26 -1.37
C VAL A 11 -13.88 -18.83 -1.54
N THR A 12 -13.64 -17.61 -2.05
CA THR A 12 -12.29 -17.09 -2.29
C THR A 12 -11.87 -16.06 -1.24
N TRP A 13 -12.14 -16.38 0.01
CA TRP A 13 -11.90 -15.50 1.16
C TRP A 13 -10.43 -15.08 1.34
N TRP A 14 -9.50 -15.77 0.71
CA TRP A 14 -8.08 -15.43 0.72
C TRP A 14 -7.69 -14.35 -0.30
N GLN A 15 -8.61 -14.00 -1.22
CA GLN A 15 -8.39 -12.97 -2.21
C GLN A 15 -9.38 -11.81 -1.99
N GLY A 16 -8.86 -10.68 -1.58
CA GLY A 16 -9.67 -9.52 -1.29
C GLY A 16 -10.24 -9.54 0.12
N GLN A 17 -11.33 -8.82 0.31
CA GLN A 17 -11.97 -8.70 1.62
C GLN A 17 -12.79 -9.96 1.92
N THR A 18 -12.67 -10.46 3.14
CA THR A 18 -13.55 -11.52 3.60
C THR A 18 -14.96 -10.99 3.83
N LEU A 19 -15.94 -11.87 3.71
CA LEU A 19 -17.33 -11.54 4.01
C LEU A 19 -17.48 -11.01 5.44
N ASN A 20 -16.75 -11.59 6.38
CA ASN A 20 -16.76 -11.18 7.78
C ASN A 20 -16.26 -9.74 7.96
N THR A 21 -15.21 -9.35 7.26
CA THR A 21 -14.68 -7.98 7.30
C THR A 21 -15.70 -6.99 6.76
N GLN A 22 -16.37 -7.32 5.67
CA GLN A 22 -17.41 -6.46 5.10
C GLN A 22 -18.60 -6.32 6.04
N LEU A 23 -19.06 -7.41 6.63
CA LEU A 23 -20.17 -7.40 7.58
C LEU A 23 -19.83 -6.60 8.84
N PHE A 24 -18.63 -6.77 9.36
CA PHE A 24 -18.13 -6.03 10.50
C PHE A 24 -18.05 -4.53 10.19
N THR A 25 -17.54 -4.18 9.03
CA THR A 25 -17.43 -2.78 8.57
C THR A 25 -18.81 -2.15 8.41
N TRP A 26 -19.75 -2.87 7.81
CA TRP A 26 -21.12 -2.39 7.63
C TRP A 26 -21.81 -2.14 8.98
N ARG A 27 -21.55 -3.00 9.96
CA ARG A 27 -22.24 -2.94 11.26
C ARG A 27 -21.60 -1.96 12.25
N LYS A 28 -20.26 -1.89 12.25
CA LYS A 28 -19.52 -1.14 13.29
C LYS A 28 -18.54 -0.11 12.73
N GLY A 29 -18.36 -0.04 11.43
CA GLY A 29 -17.40 0.85 10.81
C GLY A 29 -17.93 2.25 10.60
N LEU A 30 -17.15 3.25 11.01
CA LEU A 30 -17.37 4.64 10.66
C LEU A 30 -16.34 5.04 9.62
N LYS A 31 -16.80 5.48 8.45
CA LYS A 31 -15.92 5.91 7.37
C LYS A 31 -15.18 7.20 7.80
N VAL A 32 -13.86 7.14 7.79
CA VAL A 32 -13.00 8.27 8.12
C VAL A 32 -12.57 9.02 6.87
N GLY A 33 -12.15 8.31 5.83
CA GLY A 33 -11.72 8.92 4.59
C GLY A 33 -11.28 7.90 3.55
N MET A 34 -10.75 8.41 2.45
CA MET A 34 -10.29 7.62 1.33
C MET A 34 -8.96 8.20 0.84
N ASP A 35 -8.04 7.35 0.42
CA ASP A 35 -6.77 7.79 -0.13
C ASP A 35 -6.83 7.96 -1.66
N GLU A 36 -5.70 8.32 -2.25
CA GLU A 36 -5.57 8.56 -3.69
C GLU A 36 -5.79 7.31 -4.54
N GLN A 37 -5.54 6.13 -3.95
CA GLN A 37 -5.72 4.85 -4.64
C GLN A 37 -7.13 4.27 -4.49
N GLY A 38 -7.99 4.95 -3.75
CA GLY A 38 -9.36 4.50 -3.50
C GLY A 38 -9.51 3.55 -2.33
N ASN A 39 -8.47 3.36 -1.52
CA ASN A 39 -8.57 2.61 -0.27
C ASN A 39 -9.38 3.41 0.75
N ILE A 40 -10.33 2.75 1.41
CA ILE A 40 -11.25 3.41 2.35
C ILE A 40 -10.87 3.05 3.77
N TYR A 41 -10.76 4.06 4.62
CA TYR A 41 -10.35 3.91 6.01
C TYR A 41 -11.54 4.04 6.94
N TYR A 42 -11.61 3.13 7.91
CA TYR A 42 -12.68 3.03 8.88
C TYR A 42 -12.15 2.99 10.29
N GLN A 43 -12.98 3.40 11.23
CA GLN A 43 -12.69 3.27 12.66
C GLN A 43 -13.92 2.80 13.42
N ASN A 44 -13.71 2.33 14.63
CA ASN A 44 -14.76 2.02 15.57
C ASN A 44 -15.35 3.30 16.18
N VAL A 45 -16.54 3.20 16.79
CA VAL A 45 -17.19 4.34 17.48
C VAL A 45 -16.31 4.90 18.58
N ASP A 46 -15.62 4.04 19.32
CA ASP A 46 -14.71 4.40 20.42
C ASP A 46 -13.25 4.60 19.98
N ASP A 47 -12.98 4.52 18.68
CA ASP A 47 -11.65 4.65 18.06
C ASP A 47 -10.61 3.64 18.60
N SER A 48 -11.07 2.52 19.15
CA SER A 48 -10.18 1.46 19.63
C SER A 48 -9.56 0.65 18.49
N ARG A 49 -10.24 0.61 17.35
CA ARG A 49 -9.79 -0.12 16.14
C ARG A 49 -9.90 0.77 14.92
N ARG A 50 -8.87 0.68 14.09
CA ARG A 50 -8.81 1.33 12.79
C ARG A 50 -8.41 0.31 11.75
N TRP A 51 -9.08 0.31 10.60
CA TRP A 51 -8.78 -0.62 9.52
C TRP A 51 -8.99 0.03 8.16
N VAL A 52 -8.47 -0.63 7.14
CA VAL A 52 -8.56 -0.17 5.75
C VAL A 52 -9.19 -1.26 4.90
N ILE A 53 -10.04 -0.84 3.98
CA ILE A 53 -10.58 -1.69 2.93
C ILE A 53 -9.90 -1.31 1.63
N PHE A 54 -9.09 -2.22 1.10
CA PHE A 54 -8.30 -1.97 -0.09
C PHE A 54 -9.16 -1.97 -1.35
N ASN A 55 -8.84 -1.06 -2.25
CA ASN A 55 -9.39 -1.04 -3.60
C ASN A 55 -8.48 -1.87 -4.51
N GLY A 56 -8.88 -3.11 -4.77
CA GLY A 56 -8.08 -4.07 -5.54
C GLY A 56 -7.29 -5.03 -4.65
N GLU A 57 -6.02 -5.16 -4.90
CA GLU A 57 -5.16 -6.09 -4.16
C GLU A 57 -4.92 -5.65 -2.72
N ILE A 58 -4.88 -6.62 -1.82
CA ILE A 58 -4.55 -6.40 -0.42
C ILE A 58 -3.03 -6.38 -0.30
N GLU A 59 -2.47 -5.20 -0.22
CA GLU A 59 -1.03 -4.98 -0.08
C GLU A 59 -0.78 -3.81 0.86
N ALA A 60 -0.15 -4.08 1.99
CA ALA A 60 0.05 -3.08 3.04
C ALA A 60 0.86 -1.88 2.56
N SER A 61 1.76 -2.07 1.60
CA SER A 61 2.58 -0.98 1.05
C SER A 61 1.78 0.04 0.24
N ARG A 62 0.54 -0.28 -0.12
CA ARG A 62 -0.37 0.65 -0.81
C ARG A 62 -0.88 1.75 0.10
N VAL A 63 -0.81 1.56 1.42
CA VAL A 63 -1.20 2.58 2.39
C VAL A 63 -0.16 3.70 2.37
N SER A 64 -0.59 4.93 2.10
CA SER A 64 0.29 6.09 2.11
C SER A 64 0.85 6.37 3.52
N PRO A 65 2.00 7.03 3.64
CA PRO A 65 2.58 7.34 4.95
C PRO A 65 1.65 8.12 5.86
N ASP A 66 0.84 9.00 5.31
CA ASP A 66 -0.12 9.82 6.04
C ASP A 66 -1.16 8.95 6.76
N TRP A 67 -1.75 8.01 6.01
CA TRP A 67 -2.74 7.08 6.54
C TRP A 67 -2.11 5.98 7.38
N HIS A 68 -0.88 5.57 7.05
CA HIS A 68 -0.16 4.55 7.81
C HIS A 68 0.02 4.95 9.28
N GLY A 69 0.45 6.19 9.53
CA GLY A 69 0.60 6.69 10.88
C GLY A 69 -0.72 6.76 11.63
N TRP A 70 -1.79 7.20 10.98
CA TRP A 70 -3.12 7.20 11.56
C TRP A 70 -3.61 5.77 11.85
N LEU A 71 -3.43 4.87 10.90
CA LEU A 71 -3.89 3.48 11.01
C LEU A 71 -3.22 2.74 12.18
N HIS A 72 -1.95 3.03 12.43
CA HIS A 72 -1.17 2.44 13.53
C HIS A 72 -1.22 3.22 14.83
N HIS A 73 -2.13 4.16 14.97
CA HIS A 73 -2.29 5.01 16.17
C HIS A 73 -1.04 5.82 16.54
N THR A 74 -0.17 6.10 15.57
CA THR A 74 1.00 6.97 15.78
C THR A 74 0.55 8.41 16.05
N TRP A 75 -0.51 8.86 15.39
CA TRP A 75 -1.22 10.11 15.67
C TRP A 75 -2.73 9.89 15.57
N ASN A 76 -3.49 10.78 16.19
CA ASN A 76 -4.92 10.62 16.34
C ASN A 76 -5.74 11.22 15.20
N ASP A 77 -5.23 12.26 14.56
CA ASP A 77 -5.95 12.95 13.51
C ASP A 77 -5.70 12.34 12.12
N PRO A 78 -6.76 12.07 11.34
CA PRO A 78 -6.59 11.56 9.98
C PRO A 78 -6.00 12.63 9.04
N PRO A 79 -5.40 12.22 7.90
CA PRO A 79 -4.76 13.16 6.98
C PRO A 79 -5.69 14.20 6.35
N ASN A 80 -6.98 13.92 6.25
CA ASN A 80 -7.96 14.88 5.76
C ASN A 80 -8.19 16.05 6.73
N VAL A 81 -7.86 15.88 8.00
CA VAL A 81 -7.94 16.93 9.04
C VAL A 81 -6.57 17.55 9.30
N ALA A 82 -5.53 16.70 9.40
CA ALA A 82 -4.17 17.11 9.72
C ALA A 82 -3.18 16.45 8.77
N PRO A 83 -3.06 16.95 7.52
CA PRO A 83 -2.12 16.39 6.55
C PRO A 83 -0.67 16.60 6.98
N LEU A 84 0.19 15.63 6.66
CA LEU A 84 1.62 15.74 6.92
C LEU A 84 2.24 16.83 6.05
N LYS A 85 3.17 17.58 6.63
CA LYS A 85 3.95 18.55 5.88
C LYS A 85 4.92 17.82 4.95
N ARG A 86 4.78 18.07 3.65
CA ARG A 86 5.69 17.51 2.64
C ARG A 86 6.93 18.35 2.53
N LYS A 87 8.05 17.69 2.39
CA LYS A 87 9.33 18.33 2.06
C LYS A 87 9.50 18.40 0.55
N THR A 88 10.30 19.35 0.08
CA THR A 88 10.49 19.58 -1.36
C THR A 88 11.08 18.38 -2.10
N TRP A 89 11.85 17.53 -1.40
CA TRP A 89 12.47 16.34 -1.99
C TRP A 89 11.60 15.10 -1.94
N GLU A 90 10.47 15.15 -1.25
CA GLU A 90 9.56 14.00 -1.16
C GLU A 90 8.84 13.76 -2.48
N LYS A 91 8.82 12.50 -2.89
CA LYS A 91 8.07 12.04 -4.06
C LYS A 91 6.69 11.53 -3.63
N ALA A 92 5.77 11.47 -4.59
CA ALA A 92 4.46 10.86 -4.36
C ALA A 92 4.63 9.40 -3.92
N HIS A 93 3.74 8.97 -3.01
CA HIS A 93 3.76 7.60 -2.52
C HIS A 93 3.54 6.60 -3.66
N GLN A 94 4.32 5.53 -3.63
CA GLN A 94 4.22 4.43 -4.55
C GLN A 94 4.23 3.11 -3.77
N GLU A 95 3.40 2.18 -4.18
CA GLU A 95 3.37 0.85 -3.57
C GLU A 95 4.67 0.08 -3.82
N ASN A 96 4.88 -0.97 -3.06
CA ASN A 96 6.04 -1.84 -3.26
C ASN A 96 5.87 -2.63 -4.56
N LEU A 97 6.75 -2.37 -5.51
CA LEU A 97 6.72 -2.98 -6.84
C LEU A 97 7.55 -4.27 -6.92
N THR A 98 8.14 -4.72 -5.83
CA THR A 98 8.93 -5.96 -5.80
C THR A 98 8.09 -7.15 -6.29
N GLY A 99 8.62 -7.92 -7.21
CA GLY A 99 7.91 -9.02 -7.84
C GLY A 99 7.10 -8.64 -9.08
N THR A 100 7.00 -7.37 -9.41
CA THR A 100 6.37 -6.89 -10.64
C THR A 100 7.43 -6.55 -11.70
N GLN A 101 6.97 -6.36 -12.95
CA GLN A 101 7.86 -5.92 -14.02
C GLN A 101 8.35 -4.47 -13.83
N SER A 102 7.63 -3.68 -13.05
CA SER A 102 7.97 -2.29 -12.74
C SER A 102 8.94 -2.16 -11.57
N ALA A 103 9.36 -3.27 -10.95
CA ALA A 103 10.31 -3.25 -9.85
C ALA A 103 11.66 -2.67 -10.29
N TYR A 104 12.32 -1.98 -9.35
CA TYR A 104 13.64 -1.43 -9.62
C TYR A 104 14.63 -2.52 -10.06
N ALA A 105 15.32 -2.24 -11.16
CA ALA A 105 16.37 -3.09 -11.68
C ALA A 105 17.64 -2.24 -11.83
N PRO A 106 18.71 -2.54 -11.06
CA PRO A 106 19.95 -1.79 -11.17
C PRO A 106 20.64 -2.03 -12.51
N ALA A 107 21.53 -1.13 -12.88
CA ALA A 107 22.37 -1.30 -14.06
C ALA A 107 23.15 -2.62 -13.98
N GLY A 108 23.17 -3.39 -15.05
CA GLY A 108 23.77 -4.74 -15.07
C GLY A 108 22.82 -5.86 -14.71
N SER A 109 21.59 -5.55 -14.31
CA SER A 109 20.56 -6.54 -14.03
C SER A 109 20.17 -7.30 -15.30
N LEU A 110 20.01 -8.62 -15.20
CA LEU A 110 19.54 -9.46 -16.28
C LEU A 110 18.07 -9.19 -16.67
N ARG A 111 17.36 -8.46 -15.85
CA ARG A 111 15.97 -8.05 -16.14
C ARG A 111 15.89 -6.93 -17.16
N LEU A 112 16.96 -6.22 -17.39
CA LEU A 112 17.02 -5.15 -18.38
C LEU A 112 17.25 -5.74 -19.79
N GLN A 113 16.63 -5.13 -20.80
CA GLN A 113 16.81 -5.56 -22.20
C GLN A 113 18.25 -5.36 -22.65
N SER A 114 18.92 -4.35 -22.14
CA SER A 114 20.34 -4.09 -22.43
C SER A 114 21.07 -3.89 -21.11
N PRO A 115 21.41 -4.97 -20.41
CA PRO A 115 22.09 -4.84 -19.12
C PRO A 115 23.48 -4.26 -19.33
N LYS A 116 23.75 -3.14 -18.62
CA LYS A 116 25.06 -2.54 -18.56
C LYS A 116 25.73 -2.97 -17.26
N PRO A 117 27.04 -3.25 -17.26
CA PRO A 117 27.74 -3.58 -16.02
C PRO A 117 27.65 -2.41 -15.05
N ALA A 118 27.46 -2.71 -13.77
CA ALA A 118 27.49 -1.71 -12.73
C ALA A 118 28.92 -1.13 -12.65
N GLN A 119 29.01 0.19 -12.63
CA GLN A 119 30.29 0.91 -12.54
C GLN A 119 30.61 1.37 -11.11
N ASP A 120 30.15 0.62 -10.12
CA ASP A 120 30.38 0.94 -8.72
C ASP A 120 31.78 0.57 -8.24
N TYR A 121 32.49 -0.21 -9.05
CA TYR A 121 33.82 -0.70 -8.73
C TYR A 121 34.74 -0.51 -9.92
N GLU A 122 35.83 0.20 -9.70
CA GLU A 122 36.93 0.32 -10.63
C GLU A 122 38.09 -0.55 -10.14
N ALA A 123 38.42 -1.59 -10.91
CA ALA A 123 39.49 -2.49 -10.53
C ALA A 123 40.85 -1.74 -10.51
N TRP A 124 41.58 -1.89 -9.43
CA TRP A 124 42.91 -1.35 -9.33
C TRP A 124 43.82 -2.01 -10.35
N GLN A 125 44.57 -1.20 -11.09
CA GLN A 125 45.58 -1.69 -12.03
C GLN A 125 46.95 -1.23 -11.55
N PRO A 126 47.93 -2.16 -11.53
CA PRO A 126 49.29 -1.77 -11.16
C PRO A 126 49.88 -0.86 -12.22
N GLU A 127 50.58 0.17 -11.75
CA GLU A 127 51.36 1.00 -12.62
C GLU A 127 52.54 0.22 -13.17
N GLY A 128 52.69 0.19 -14.49
CA GLY A 128 53.80 -0.57 -15.03
C GLY A 128 53.85 -0.55 -16.52
#